data_c4716382454d2c48e09a641e0e53255e
#
_entry.id   c4716382454d2c48e09a641e0e53255e
#
_cell.length_a   1.000
_cell.length_b   1.000
_cell.length_c   1.000
_cell.angle_alpha   90.00
_cell.angle_beta   90.00
_cell.angle_gamma   90.00
#
_symmetry.space_group_name_H-M   'P 1'
#
loop_
_entity.id
_entity.type
_entity.pdbx_description
1 polymer ?
#
loop_
_entity_poly.entity_id
_entity_poly.type
_entity_poly.pdbx_seq_one_letter_code
_entity_poly.pdbx_strand_id
1 'polypeptide(L)'
;MSDSVDSCCAGPGYASPQDAINAPREKIVYTICIYTGTGIEKPDYLATIDVDEESPSYGQVIHRTEFGVIGDELHHMGWNACSSCNNDGNMERKYLIIPGVRTTNFYIVDTATNPKRPSLFKTINGEEIKKKTNLSAPHTVHCLGADIIVSMLGDANGNGPGGYLHLDKDFNIVGRWENDIAGMKFSYDFWYQPRHNMMVSTEWSAPNTFMPGFDLEDVGRGKYGQQIHFWDFKNRNIEKTIDLGADGLIPLEARFLHNPDSTHGFVGATLSSNIFHWFKDETGELKIEKVIDVDAIDVEDFPVPMPGLITDILISMDDKYLYFSNWLHGDLRQYDISDPSNPKLTGQVWMGGLLGKAPEVNGRTVDGAPQMIQLSLDGKRLYVTTSLFSTWDNQFYPSMKDKGGVMLIVDCDIENGGMKIRKNFHLDFGNEPNGPARAHETRYPGGDCSSDIWV
;
A
#
# COMPACT_ATOMS: atom_id res chain seq x y z
N MET A 1 -43.51 -4.61 -17.71
CA MET A 1 -42.87 -3.33 -17.49
C MET A 1 -41.40 -3.65 -17.35
N SER A 2 -40.62 -3.36 -18.35
CA SER A 2 -39.19 -3.62 -18.41
C SER A 2 -38.50 -2.50 -17.62
N ASP A 3 -37.96 -2.84 -16.48
CA ASP A 3 -37.05 -1.95 -15.77
C ASP A 3 -35.81 -1.76 -16.65
N SER A 4 -35.76 -0.61 -17.29
CA SER A 4 -34.57 -0.12 -17.93
C SER A 4 -33.53 0.13 -16.82
N VAL A 5 -32.60 -0.77 -16.63
CA VAL A 5 -31.34 -0.48 -15.92
C VAL A 5 -30.64 0.56 -16.78
N ASP A 6 -30.68 1.80 -16.34
CA ASP A 6 -29.86 2.87 -16.92
C ASP A 6 -28.40 2.42 -16.89
N SER A 7 -27.83 2.26 -18.06
CA SER A 7 -26.42 1.94 -18.28
C SER A 7 -25.56 3.19 -17.99
N CYS A 8 -25.43 3.54 -16.74
CA CYS A 8 -24.57 4.63 -16.33
C CYS A 8 -23.27 4.06 -15.77
N CYS A 9 -22.42 3.42 -16.56
CA CYS A 9 -20.98 3.30 -16.24
C CYS A 9 -20.32 2.54 -17.40
N ALA A 10 -19.91 3.26 -18.41
CA ALA A 10 -19.05 2.72 -19.43
C ALA A 10 -17.60 2.80 -18.93
N GLY A 11 -17.09 1.71 -18.36
CA GLY A 11 -15.71 1.60 -17.94
C GLY A 11 -15.52 1.22 -16.46
N PRO A 12 -14.29 0.98 -16.02
CA PRO A 12 -13.98 0.57 -14.65
C PRO A 12 -14.07 1.74 -13.67
N GLY A 13 -14.27 1.42 -12.39
CA GLY A 13 -14.29 2.39 -11.30
C GLY A 13 -15.48 3.34 -11.33
N TYR A 14 -15.26 4.56 -10.90
CA TYR A 14 -16.29 5.58 -10.69
C TYR A 14 -15.95 6.86 -11.44
N ALA A 15 -16.98 7.66 -11.79
CA ALA A 15 -16.78 8.90 -12.52
C ALA A 15 -16.15 10.01 -11.64
N SER A 16 -16.33 9.93 -10.34
CA SER A 16 -15.76 10.87 -9.36
C SER A 16 -15.51 10.20 -8.01
N PRO A 17 -14.66 10.79 -7.14
CA PRO A 17 -14.54 10.38 -5.75
C PRO A 17 -15.87 10.33 -5.01
N GLN A 18 -16.76 11.29 -5.28
CA GLN A 18 -18.09 11.35 -4.66
C GLN A 18 -18.99 10.17 -5.07
N ASP A 19 -18.88 9.72 -6.33
CA ASP A 19 -19.61 8.52 -6.78
C ASP A 19 -19.06 7.27 -6.09
N ALA A 20 -17.74 7.21 -5.89
CA ALA A 20 -17.09 6.12 -5.16
C ALA A 20 -17.56 6.02 -3.70
N ILE A 21 -17.72 7.16 -3.01
CA ILE A 21 -18.24 7.20 -1.63
C ILE A 21 -19.66 6.59 -1.54
N ASN A 22 -20.47 6.77 -2.58
CA ASN A 22 -21.85 6.27 -2.64
C ASN A 22 -21.93 4.80 -3.17
N ALA A 23 -20.80 4.16 -3.43
CA ALA A 23 -20.77 2.78 -3.89
C ALA A 23 -21.36 1.80 -2.86
N PRO A 24 -21.87 0.64 -3.30
CA PRO A 24 -22.27 -0.41 -2.38
C PRO A 24 -21.09 -0.82 -1.47
N ARG A 25 -21.41 -1.13 -0.22
CA ARG A 25 -20.42 -1.66 0.73
C ARG A 25 -19.76 -2.92 0.17
N GLU A 26 -18.46 -3.01 0.36
CA GLU A 26 -17.66 -4.20 0.06
C GLU A 26 -18.16 -5.43 0.85
N LYS A 27 -18.22 -6.60 0.20
CA LYS A 27 -18.66 -7.87 0.79
C LYS A 27 -17.53 -8.87 0.93
N ILE A 28 -16.46 -8.69 0.15
CA ILE A 28 -15.24 -9.48 0.23
C ILE A 28 -14.04 -8.55 0.12
N VAL A 29 -12.93 -8.98 0.69
CA VAL A 29 -11.61 -8.36 0.46
C VAL A 29 -10.61 -9.44 0.06
N TYR A 30 -9.59 -9.02 -0.70
CA TYR A 30 -8.43 -9.83 -1.06
C TYR A 30 -7.24 -9.39 -0.22
N THR A 31 -6.56 -10.36 0.39
CA THR A 31 -5.40 -10.06 1.23
C THR A 31 -4.24 -10.98 0.86
N ILE A 32 -3.07 -10.40 0.66
CA ILE A 32 -1.83 -11.13 0.49
C ILE A 32 -1.47 -11.79 1.82
N CYS A 33 -1.22 -13.10 1.78
CA CYS A 33 -0.77 -13.89 2.92
C CYS A 33 0.53 -14.61 2.57
N ILE A 34 1.53 -14.49 3.44
CA ILE A 34 2.86 -15.03 3.19
C ILE A 34 3.23 -16.11 4.20
N TYR A 35 3.86 -17.17 3.68
CA TYR A 35 4.60 -18.16 4.45
C TYR A 35 6.10 -17.88 4.44
N THR A 36 6.55 -17.01 3.55
CA THR A 36 7.95 -16.56 3.48
C THR A 36 8.42 -16.08 4.85
N GLY A 37 9.58 -16.57 5.30
CA GLY A 37 10.16 -16.23 6.60
C GLY A 37 9.56 -16.92 7.82
N THR A 38 8.49 -17.73 7.68
CA THR A 38 7.90 -18.51 8.79
C THR A 38 8.60 -19.86 9.00
N GLY A 39 9.26 -20.39 7.99
CA GLY A 39 9.82 -21.75 7.97
C GLY A 39 8.86 -22.79 7.37
N ILE A 40 7.67 -22.38 6.96
CA ILE A 40 6.72 -23.24 6.27
C ILE A 40 7.08 -23.29 4.78
N GLU A 41 7.33 -24.50 4.28
CA GLU A 41 7.71 -24.74 2.87
C GLU A 41 6.44 -24.82 1.98
N LYS A 42 5.72 -23.71 1.88
CA LYS A 42 4.55 -23.52 1.03
C LYS A 42 4.65 -22.20 0.29
N PRO A 43 4.06 -22.09 -0.90
CA PRO A 43 3.91 -20.82 -1.59
C PRO A 43 3.07 -19.84 -0.79
N ASP A 44 3.37 -18.56 -0.95
CA ASP A 44 2.48 -17.48 -0.53
C ASP A 44 1.17 -17.54 -1.32
N TYR A 45 0.10 -16.89 -0.84
CA TYR A 45 -1.22 -16.99 -1.45
C TYR A 45 -2.03 -15.69 -1.32
N LEU A 46 -3.07 -15.58 -2.16
CA LEU A 46 -4.09 -14.56 -2.03
C LEU A 46 -5.29 -15.14 -1.29
N ALA A 47 -5.61 -14.61 -0.12
CA ALA A 47 -6.81 -14.93 0.62
C ALA A 47 -8.00 -14.12 0.11
N THR A 48 -9.15 -14.76 -0.11
CA THR A 48 -10.45 -14.09 -0.22
C THR A 48 -11.15 -14.19 1.12
N ILE A 49 -11.49 -13.05 1.70
CA ILE A 49 -12.06 -12.93 3.04
C ILE A 49 -13.47 -12.39 2.93
N ASP A 50 -14.41 -13.01 3.62
CA ASP A 50 -15.79 -12.57 3.70
C ASP A 50 -15.92 -11.47 4.78
N VAL A 51 -16.33 -10.26 4.34
CA VAL A 51 -16.54 -9.09 5.22
C VAL A 51 -18.00 -8.62 5.21
N ASP A 52 -18.92 -9.43 4.66
CA ASP A 52 -20.35 -9.19 4.70
C ASP A 52 -20.91 -9.60 6.07
N GLU A 53 -21.30 -8.63 6.89
CA GLU A 53 -21.83 -8.88 8.26
C GLU A 53 -23.08 -9.75 8.29
N GLU A 54 -23.81 -9.84 7.18
CA GLU A 54 -25.00 -10.70 7.06
C GLU A 54 -24.65 -12.14 6.63
N SER A 55 -23.38 -12.39 6.26
CA SER A 55 -22.92 -13.69 5.81
C SER A 55 -22.60 -14.62 6.98
N PRO A 56 -22.94 -15.93 6.87
CA PRO A 56 -22.54 -16.93 7.89
C PRO A 56 -21.03 -17.17 7.93
N SER A 57 -20.29 -16.75 6.90
CA SER A 57 -18.82 -16.82 6.83
C SER A 57 -18.12 -15.49 7.14
N TYR A 58 -18.84 -14.53 7.73
CA TYR A 58 -18.24 -13.24 8.13
C TYR A 58 -16.97 -13.44 8.97
N GLY A 59 -15.88 -12.74 8.56
CA GLY A 59 -14.58 -12.82 9.22
C GLY A 59 -13.80 -14.11 8.94
N GLN A 60 -14.13 -14.85 7.88
CA GLN A 60 -13.44 -16.07 7.49
C GLN A 60 -12.75 -15.96 6.14
N VAL A 61 -11.62 -16.67 5.97
CA VAL A 61 -11.01 -16.92 4.66
C VAL A 61 -11.84 -17.95 3.92
N ILE A 62 -12.53 -17.53 2.87
CA ILE A 62 -13.45 -18.38 2.07
C ILE A 62 -12.79 -19.03 0.86
N HIS A 63 -11.64 -18.50 0.43
CA HIS A 63 -10.85 -19.07 -0.66
C HIS A 63 -9.37 -18.65 -0.52
N ARG A 64 -8.47 -19.49 -1.06
CA ARG A 64 -7.03 -19.26 -1.14
C ARG A 64 -6.57 -19.55 -2.56
N THR A 65 -6.02 -18.54 -3.24
CA THR A 65 -5.38 -18.70 -4.54
C THR A 65 -3.88 -18.83 -4.29
N GLU A 66 -3.36 -20.07 -4.41
CA GLU A 66 -1.93 -20.35 -4.21
C GLU A 66 -1.13 -20.08 -5.49
N PHE A 67 0.09 -19.60 -5.33
CA PHE A 67 1.05 -19.36 -6.41
C PHE A 67 2.21 -20.37 -6.28
N GLY A 68 2.82 -20.77 -7.38
CA GLY A 68 3.66 -21.97 -7.44
C GLY A 68 5.08 -21.85 -6.89
N VAL A 69 5.52 -20.70 -6.34
CA VAL A 69 6.91 -20.47 -5.93
C VAL A 69 6.97 -20.25 -4.41
N ILE A 70 7.91 -20.97 -3.76
CA ILE A 70 8.19 -20.82 -2.33
C ILE A 70 9.20 -19.68 -2.14
N GLY A 71 8.93 -18.77 -1.19
CA GLY A 71 9.82 -17.67 -0.86
C GLY A 71 9.74 -16.48 -1.81
N ASP A 72 8.60 -16.30 -2.48
CA ASP A 72 8.31 -15.16 -3.35
C ASP A 72 8.27 -13.84 -2.59
N GLU A 73 7.73 -13.87 -1.38
CA GLU A 73 7.36 -12.69 -0.61
C GLU A 73 6.42 -11.79 -1.40
N LEU A 74 5.19 -12.26 -1.59
CA LEU A 74 4.10 -11.43 -2.13
C LEU A 74 3.91 -10.23 -1.21
N HIS A 75 3.76 -9.02 -1.79
CA HIS A 75 3.82 -7.82 -0.98
C HIS A 75 2.70 -6.84 -1.34
N HIS A 76 2.84 -6.12 -2.44
CA HIS A 76 1.81 -5.23 -2.93
C HIS A 76 1.00 -5.84 -4.07
N MET A 77 -0.13 -5.22 -4.40
CA MET A 77 -0.95 -5.61 -5.54
C MET A 77 -1.72 -4.39 -6.08
N GLY A 78 -2.05 -4.42 -7.36
CA GLY A 78 -2.80 -3.34 -7.99
C GLY A 78 -3.71 -3.84 -9.10
N TRP A 79 -4.72 -3.03 -9.45
CA TRP A 79 -5.68 -3.34 -10.48
C TRP A 79 -5.15 -3.02 -11.87
N ASN A 80 -5.56 -3.81 -12.87
CA ASN A 80 -5.24 -3.55 -14.28
C ASN A 80 -5.93 -2.29 -14.83
N ALA A 81 -6.96 -1.80 -14.18
CA ALA A 81 -7.70 -0.61 -14.55
C ALA A 81 -8.29 0.07 -13.31
N CYS A 82 -8.42 1.38 -13.32
CA CYS A 82 -8.95 2.17 -12.22
C CYS A 82 -9.91 3.26 -12.75
N SER A 83 -10.38 4.12 -11.87
CA SER A 83 -11.31 5.21 -12.19
C SER A 83 -10.79 6.19 -13.26
N SER A 84 -9.48 6.26 -13.48
CA SER A 84 -8.92 7.04 -14.60
C SER A 84 -9.36 6.54 -15.99
N CYS A 85 -9.86 5.31 -16.08
CA CYS A 85 -10.37 4.72 -17.32
C CYS A 85 -11.91 4.68 -17.36
N ASN A 86 -12.62 5.37 -16.48
CA ASN A 86 -14.07 5.28 -16.33
C ASN A 86 -14.86 5.57 -17.64
N ASN A 87 -14.34 6.46 -18.48
CA ASN A 87 -14.98 6.81 -19.75
C ASN A 87 -14.65 5.87 -20.93
N ASP A 88 -13.85 4.82 -20.70
CA ASP A 88 -13.52 3.83 -21.72
C ASP A 88 -14.32 2.55 -21.51
N GLY A 89 -15.44 2.39 -22.26
CA GLY A 89 -16.29 1.20 -22.20
C GLY A 89 -15.64 -0.10 -22.66
N ASN A 90 -14.41 -0.05 -23.20
CA ASN A 90 -13.64 -1.25 -23.55
C ASN A 90 -12.73 -1.72 -22.41
N MET A 91 -12.61 -0.94 -21.35
CA MET A 91 -11.82 -1.27 -20.19
C MET A 91 -12.67 -1.94 -19.12
N GLU A 92 -12.11 -2.97 -18.49
CA GLU A 92 -12.73 -3.68 -17.37
C GLU A 92 -11.72 -3.85 -16.23
N ARG A 93 -12.12 -3.57 -15.01
CA ARG A 93 -11.33 -3.91 -13.81
C ARG A 93 -11.51 -5.40 -13.51
N LYS A 94 -10.67 -6.20 -14.09
CA LYS A 94 -10.79 -7.66 -14.08
C LYS A 94 -9.63 -8.36 -13.39
N TYR A 95 -8.45 -7.80 -13.53
CA TYR A 95 -7.22 -8.46 -13.11
C TYR A 95 -6.57 -7.74 -11.95
N LEU A 96 -6.18 -8.51 -10.95
CA LEU A 96 -5.32 -8.09 -9.86
C LEU A 96 -3.89 -8.54 -10.17
N ILE A 97 -2.95 -7.61 -10.18
CA ILE A 97 -1.53 -7.85 -10.46
C ILE A 97 -0.80 -7.94 -9.13
N ILE A 98 -0.16 -9.08 -8.87
CA ILE A 98 0.50 -9.40 -7.60
C ILE A 98 1.97 -9.73 -7.86
N PRO A 99 2.89 -8.85 -7.53
CA PRO A 99 4.32 -9.12 -7.64
C PRO A 99 4.89 -9.85 -6.41
N GLY A 100 5.91 -10.67 -6.65
CA GLY A 100 6.78 -11.25 -5.62
C GLY A 100 8.08 -10.45 -5.52
N VAL A 101 8.32 -9.82 -4.37
CA VAL A 101 9.47 -8.90 -4.18
C VAL A 101 10.81 -9.61 -4.36
N ARG A 102 10.96 -10.84 -3.82
CA ARG A 102 12.23 -11.57 -3.86
C ARG A 102 12.52 -12.20 -5.20
N THR A 103 11.50 -12.72 -5.88
CA THR A 103 11.68 -13.44 -7.15
C THR A 103 11.56 -12.53 -8.36
N THR A 104 10.90 -11.38 -8.22
CA THR A 104 10.51 -10.50 -9.34
C THR A 104 9.44 -11.13 -10.25
N ASN A 105 8.83 -12.25 -9.86
CA ASN A 105 7.69 -12.82 -10.58
C ASN A 105 6.45 -11.93 -10.45
N PHE A 106 5.55 -12.00 -11.43
CA PHE A 106 4.24 -11.38 -11.35
C PHE A 106 3.16 -12.42 -11.59
N TYR A 107 2.13 -12.37 -10.78
CA TYR A 107 0.94 -13.21 -10.89
C TYR A 107 -0.26 -12.33 -11.23
N ILE A 108 -0.88 -12.62 -12.36
CA ILE A 108 -2.07 -11.93 -12.84
C ILE A 108 -3.26 -12.81 -12.47
N VAL A 109 -4.15 -12.30 -11.64
CA VAL A 109 -5.27 -13.05 -11.08
C VAL A 109 -6.58 -12.52 -11.64
N ASP A 110 -7.38 -13.41 -12.26
CA ASP A 110 -8.74 -13.11 -12.70
C ASP A 110 -9.68 -13.08 -11.50
N THR A 111 -10.18 -11.90 -11.18
CA THR A 111 -11.13 -11.65 -10.08
C THR A 111 -12.56 -11.45 -10.55
N ALA A 112 -12.79 -11.20 -11.84
CA ALA A 112 -14.11 -10.89 -12.38
C ALA A 112 -14.93 -12.15 -12.69
N THR A 113 -14.29 -13.22 -13.19
CA THR A 113 -15.00 -14.48 -13.51
C THR A 113 -15.66 -15.10 -12.29
N ASN A 114 -15.01 -15.10 -11.15
CA ASN A 114 -15.58 -15.50 -9.88
C ASN A 114 -14.91 -14.72 -8.72
N PRO A 115 -15.47 -13.59 -8.28
CA PRO A 115 -14.87 -12.76 -7.25
C PRO A 115 -14.62 -13.47 -5.91
N LYS A 116 -15.46 -14.47 -5.55
CA LYS A 116 -15.28 -15.25 -4.33
C LYS A 116 -14.22 -16.34 -4.46
N ARG A 117 -13.82 -16.67 -5.69
CA ARG A 117 -12.81 -17.70 -6.02
C ARG A 117 -11.95 -17.24 -7.18
N PRO A 118 -11.15 -16.18 -7.00
CA PRO A 118 -10.26 -15.70 -8.05
C PRO A 118 -9.25 -16.78 -8.43
N SER A 119 -8.78 -16.75 -9.67
CA SER A 119 -7.86 -17.76 -10.18
C SER A 119 -6.69 -17.15 -10.95
N LEU A 120 -5.55 -17.82 -10.91
CA LEU A 120 -4.37 -17.41 -11.65
C LEU A 120 -4.67 -17.44 -13.17
N PHE A 121 -4.47 -16.29 -13.82
CA PHE A 121 -4.63 -16.13 -15.26
C PHE A 121 -3.30 -16.24 -16.00
N LYS A 122 -2.25 -15.55 -15.52
CA LYS A 122 -0.94 -15.49 -16.18
C LYS A 122 0.17 -15.32 -15.14
N THR A 123 1.34 -15.88 -15.40
CA THR A 123 2.57 -15.60 -14.66
C THR A 123 3.58 -14.93 -15.60
N ILE A 124 4.25 -13.86 -15.13
CA ILE A 124 5.38 -13.24 -15.81
C ILE A 124 6.64 -13.63 -15.02
N ASN A 125 7.61 -14.21 -15.72
CA ASN A 125 8.83 -14.69 -15.09
C ASN A 125 9.77 -13.54 -14.76
N GLY A 126 10.24 -13.47 -13.50
CA GLY A 126 11.12 -12.43 -13.02
C GLY A 126 12.48 -12.37 -13.72
N GLU A 127 13.03 -13.52 -14.11
CA GLU A 127 14.29 -13.55 -14.85
C GLU A 127 14.15 -12.92 -16.26
N GLU A 128 12.98 -13.05 -16.88
CA GLU A 128 12.69 -12.36 -18.14
C GLU A 128 12.65 -10.85 -17.95
N ILE A 129 12.02 -10.37 -16.87
CA ILE A 129 11.98 -8.95 -16.50
C ILE A 129 13.39 -8.43 -16.27
N LYS A 130 14.16 -9.07 -15.40
CA LYS A 130 15.57 -8.70 -15.12
C LYS A 130 16.41 -8.61 -16.40
N LYS A 131 16.27 -9.59 -17.26
CA LYS A 131 17.01 -9.64 -18.54
C LYS A 131 16.63 -8.51 -19.50
N LYS A 132 15.33 -8.17 -19.59
CA LYS A 132 14.85 -7.16 -20.54
C LYS A 132 15.02 -5.73 -20.06
N THR A 133 14.95 -5.51 -18.74
CA THR A 133 14.83 -4.16 -18.16
C THR A 133 15.96 -3.80 -17.19
N ASN A 134 16.74 -4.77 -16.76
CA ASN A 134 17.67 -4.62 -15.64
C ASN A 134 16.99 -4.13 -14.36
N LEU A 135 15.75 -4.59 -14.07
CA LEU A 135 14.96 -4.22 -12.88
C LEU A 135 14.64 -5.47 -12.05
N SER A 136 14.53 -5.28 -10.73
CA SER A 136 14.14 -6.32 -9.76
C SER A 136 13.36 -5.73 -8.58
N ALA A 137 12.82 -6.61 -7.73
CA ALA A 137 12.11 -6.27 -6.52
C ALA A 137 10.92 -5.31 -6.77
N PRO A 138 9.86 -5.79 -7.43
CA PRO A 138 8.65 -5.00 -7.71
C PRO A 138 7.92 -4.62 -6.43
N HIS A 139 7.28 -3.44 -6.44
CA HIS A 139 6.52 -2.92 -5.32
C HIS A 139 5.14 -2.37 -5.75
N THR A 140 4.98 -1.06 -5.85
CA THR A 140 3.69 -0.42 -6.16
C THR A 140 3.26 -0.64 -7.60
N VAL A 141 1.98 -0.98 -7.80
CA VAL A 141 1.37 -1.24 -9.10
C VAL A 141 0.24 -0.24 -9.35
N HIS A 142 0.30 0.49 -10.47
CA HIS A 142 -0.79 1.33 -10.95
C HIS A 142 -1.13 1.04 -12.40
N CYS A 143 -2.42 1.19 -12.76
CA CYS A 143 -2.82 1.24 -14.15
C CYS A 143 -2.28 2.53 -14.80
N LEU A 144 -2.02 2.48 -16.10
CA LEU A 144 -1.57 3.58 -16.94
C LEU A 144 -2.45 3.65 -18.18
N GLY A 145 -3.68 4.10 -18.03
CA GLY A 145 -4.70 3.86 -19.03
C GLY A 145 -4.93 2.34 -19.20
N ALA A 146 -4.71 1.82 -20.41
CA ALA A 146 -4.80 0.38 -20.66
C ALA A 146 -3.56 -0.41 -20.19
N ASP A 147 -2.42 0.25 -20.05
CA ASP A 147 -1.16 -0.35 -19.64
C ASP A 147 -0.99 -0.33 -18.11
N ILE A 148 0.14 -0.84 -17.64
CA ILE A 148 0.47 -0.96 -16.23
C ILE A 148 1.89 -0.46 -16.00
N ILE A 149 2.07 0.29 -14.94
CA ILE A 149 3.36 0.74 -14.45
C ILE A 149 3.60 0.18 -13.04
N VAL A 150 4.82 -0.29 -12.78
CA VAL A 150 5.22 -0.87 -11.49
C VAL A 150 6.54 -0.27 -11.04
N SER A 151 6.61 0.21 -9.79
CA SER A 151 7.89 0.59 -9.21
C SER A 151 8.74 -0.65 -8.92
N MET A 152 10.02 -0.54 -9.24
CA MET A 152 11.00 -1.61 -9.07
C MET A 152 12.12 -1.08 -8.18
N LEU A 153 12.35 -1.74 -7.04
CA LEU A 153 13.21 -1.21 -5.98
C LEU A 153 14.71 -1.34 -6.28
N GLY A 154 15.09 -2.16 -7.24
CA GLY A 154 16.49 -2.37 -7.59
C GLY A 154 16.75 -2.73 -9.03
N ASP A 155 18.04 -2.72 -9.37
CA ASP A 155 18.53 -3.33 -10.60
C ASP A 155 18.47 -4.87 -10.52
N ALA A 156 18.82 -5.58 -11.60
CA ALA A 156 18.79 -7.05 -11.65
C ALA A 156 19.69 -7.72 -10.59
N ASN A 157 20.63 -6.99 -10.00
CA ASN A 157 21.56 -7.47 -8.97
C ASN A 157 21.12 -7.03 -7.54
N GLY A 158 19.99 -6.34 -7.41
CA GLY A 158 19.47 -5.85 -6.14
C GLY A 158 20.13 -4.57 -5.62
N ASN A 159 20.77 -3.78 -6.46
CA ASN A 159 21.31 -2.47 -6.10
C ASN A 159 20.34 -1.35 -6.53
N GLY A 160 20.50 -0.13 -5.94
CA GLY A 160 19.81 1.05 -6.43
C GLY A 160 20.34 1.53 -7.79
N PRO A 161 19.59 2.42 -8.47
CA PRO A 161 18.38 3.09 -7.99
C PRO A 161 17.06 2.35 -8.24
N GLY A 162 16.98 1.28 -9.05
CA GLY A 162 15.73 0.70 -9.51
C GLY A 162 15.12 1.44 -10.71
N GLY A 163 13.81 1.64 -10.70
CA GLY A 163 13.07 2.32 -11.78
C GLY A 163 11.62 1.87 -11.90
N TYR A 164 11.04 1.92 -13.11
CA TYR A 164 9.63 1.60 -13.34
C TYR A 164 9.49 0.62 -14.50
N LEU A 165 8.85 -0.52 -14.23
CA LEU A 165 8.50 -1.51 -15.25
C LEU A 165 7.22 -1.06 -15.96
N HIS A 166 7.20 -1.14 -17.29
CA HIS A 166 6.04 -0.93 -18.13
C HIS A 166 5.56 -2.27 -18.71
N LEU A 167 4.32 -2.63 -18.43
CA LEU A 167 3.60 -3.75 -19.03
C LEU A 167 2.47 -3.21 -19.92
N ASP A 168 2.23 -3.86 -21.06
CA ASP A 168 1.07 -3.56 -21.89
C ASP A 168 -0.23 -4.14 -21.30
N LYS A 169 -1.38 -3.83 -21.93
CA LYS A 169 -2.70 -4.32 -21.53
C LYS A 169 -2.84 -5.85 -21.52
N ASP A 170 -1.98 -6.57 -22.21
CA ASP A 170 -1.95 -8.03 -22.30
C ASP A 170 -0.86 -8.63 -21.37
N PHE A 171 -0.31 -7.77 -20.50
CA PHE A 171 0.74 -8.10 -19.53
C PHE A 171 2.03 -8.59 -20.18
N ASN A 172 2.42 -8.03 -21.31
CA ASN A 172 3.72 -8.25 -21.91
C ASN A 172 4.69 -7.15 -21.46
N ILE A 173 5.96 -7.51 -21.30
CA ILE A 173 7.02 -6.60 -20.91
C ILE A 173 7.34 -5.66 -22.09
N VAL A 174 6.96 -4.38 -21.96
CA VAL A 174 7.30 -3.32 -22.91
C VAL A 174 8.74 -2.86 -22.69
N GLY A 175 9.13 -2.64 -21.44
CA GLY A 175 10.46 -2.14 -21.06
C GLY A 175 10.43 -1.33 -19.77
N ARG A 176 11.34 -0.36 -19.66
CA ARG A 176 11.29 0.66 -18.60
C ARG A 176 10.33 1.76 -19.03
N TRP A 177 9.57 2.29 -18.06
CA TRP A 177 8.65 3.40 -18.35
C TRP A 177 9.36 4.74 -18.43
N GLU A 178 10.29 4.99 -17.53
CA GLU A 178 11.00 6.26 -17.47
C GLU A 178 12.00 6.44 -18.61
N ASN A 179 12.22 7.69 -19.01
CA ASN A 179 13.27 8.07 -19.96
C ASN A 179 14.59 8.40 -19.24
N ASP A 180 14.50 9.02 -18.05
CA ASP A 180 15.67 9.39 -17.25
C ASP A 180 15.34 9.34 -15.76
N ILE A 181 16.26 8.78 -14.97
CA ILE A 181 16.20 8.69 -13.50
C ILE A 181 17.38 9.43 -12.85
N ALA A 182 18.01 10.38 -13.56
CA ALA A 182 19.16 11.09 -13.02
C ALA A 182 18.84 11.77 -11.68
N GLY A 183 19.64 11.47 -10.67
CA GLY A 183 19.47 11.99 -9.29
C GLY A 183 18.72 11.07 -8.33
N MET A 184 17.97 10.08 -8.80
CA MET A 184 17.31 9.10 -7.97
C MET A 184 18.35 8.11 -7.40
N LYS A 185 18.35 7.89 -6.10
CA LYS A 185 19.26 6.95 -5.42
C LYS A 185 18.61 5.60 -5.17
N PHE A 186 17.33 5.63 -4.82
CA PHE A 186 16.50 4.47 -4.53
C PHE A 186 15.12 4.67 -5.12
N SER A 187 14.28 3.64 -5.08
CA SER A 187 12.89 3.66 -5.49
C SER A 187 12.02 3.06 -4.39
N TYR A 188 10.74 3.45 -4.35
CA TYR A 188 9.75 2.79 -3.50
C TYR A 188 8.35 2.96 -4.08
N ASP A 189 7.58 3.95 -3.64
CA ASP A 189 6.22 4.22 -4.06
C ASP A 189 6.17 5.30 -5.14
N PHE A 190 5.07 5.35 -5.85
CA PHE A 190 4.75 6.44 -6.75
C PHE A 190 3.25 6.61 -6.89
N TRP A 191 2.83 7.84 -7.15
CA TRP A 191 1.47 8.17 -7.51
C TRP A 191 1.48 9.23 -8.59
N TYR A 192 0.47 9.29 -9.46
CA TYR A 192 0.44 10.28 -10.52
C TYR A 192 -0.92 10.95 -10.65
N GLN A 193 -0.91 12.21 -11.09
CA GLN A 193 -2.09 13.00 -11.40
C GLN A 193 -1.97 13.53 -12.83
N PRO A 194 -2.65 12.90 -13.81
CA PRO A 194 -2.52 13.22 -15.22
C PRO A 194 -2.98 14.64 -15.56
N ARG A 195 -3.99 15.15 -14.85
CA ARG A 195 -4.52 16.51 -15.05
C ARG A 195 -3.45 17.57 -14.84
N HIS A 196 -2.57 17.36 -13.88
CA HIS A 196 -1.45 18.25 -13.57
C HIS A 196 -0.14 17.86 -14.23
N ASN A 197 -0.12 16.82 -15.09
CA ASN A 197 1.09 16.28 -15.69
C ASN A 197 2.17 15.96 -14.65
N MET A 198 1.77 15.44 -13.50
CA MET A 198 2.66 15.21 -12.37
C MET A 198 2.65 13.75 -11.94
N MET A 199 3.82 13.19 -11.68
CA MET A 199 4.01 11.99 -10.86
C MET A 199 4.90 12.37 -9.69
N VAL A 200 4.67 11.73 -8.55
CA VAL A 200 5.51 11.82 -7.36
C VAL A 200 6.05 10.44 -7.05
N SER A 201 7.32 10.33 -6.68
CA SER A 201 7.93 9.08 -6.25
C SER A 201 8.85 9.27 -5.06
N THR A 202 9.05 8.20 -4.33
CA THR A 202 9.73 8.17 -3.03
C THR A 202 10.89 7.19 -3.04
N GLU A 203 11.69 7.21 -1.96
CA GLU A 203 12.88 6.39 -1.83
C GLU A 203 12.85 5.58 -0.53
N TRP A 204 13.08 4.28 -0.63
CA TRP A 204 13.38 3.45 0.54
C TRP A 204 14.87 3.13 0.60
N SER A 205 15.27 2.04 -0.04
CA SER A 205 16.61 1.46 0.01
C SER A 205 16.80 0.45 -1.12
N ALA A 206 18.04 0.06 -1.40
CA ALA A 206 18.31 -1.03 -2.32
C ALA A 206 17.87 -2.40 -1.74
N PRO A 207 17.37 -3.34 -2.57
CA PRO A 207 17.00 -4.69 -2.13
C PRO A 207 18.09 -5.40 -1.30
N ASN A 208 19.35 -5.28 -1.69
CA ASN A 208 20.49 -5.86 -0.95
C ASN A 208 20.66 -5.28 0.46
N THR A 209 20.07 -4.12 0.75
CA THR A 209 20.11 -3.49 2.09
C THR A 209 18.93 -3.93 2.94
N PHE A 210 17.67 -3.81 2.44
CA PHE A 210 16.50 -4.05 3.28
C PHE A 210 16.08 -5.52 3.38
N MET A 211 16.34 -6.34 2.36
CA MET A 211 15.90 -7.75 2.35
C MET A 211 16.52 -8.61 3.47
N PRO A 212 17.77 -8.39 3.91
CA PRO A 212 18.32 -9.12 5.06
C PRO A 212 17.72 -8.76 6.41
N GLY A 213 17.07 -7.59 6.53
CA GLY A 213 16.56 -7.00 7.75
C GLY A 213 17.03 -5.55 7.93
N PHE A 214 16.68 -4.93 9.04
CA PHE A 214 17.08 -3.55 9.36
C PHE A 214 18.43 -3.54 10.12
N ASP A 215 19.35 -2.70 9.64
CA ASP A 215 20.61 -2.38 10.33
C ASP A 215 20.68 -0.87 10.55
N LEU A 216 20.75 -0.47 11.83
CA LEU A 216 20.84 0.95 12.21
C LEU A 216 22.12 1.61 11.67
N GLU A 217 23.23 0.87 11.55
CA GLU A 217 24.46 1.42 10.99
C GLU A 217 24.32 1.80 9.51
N ASP A 218 23.47 1.11 8.78
CA ASP A 218 23.22 1.39 7.36
C ASP A 218 22.51 2.74 7.16
N VAL A 219 21.77 3.22 8.16
CA VAL A 219 21.23 4.60 8.16
C VAL A 219 22.36 5.62 8.14
N GLY A 220 23.33 5.47 9.07
CA GLY A 220 24.51 6.35 9.13
C GLY A 220 25.43 6.25 7.91
N ARG A 221 25.37 5.13 7.17
CA ARG A 221 26.11 4.91 5.91
C ARG A 221 25.39 5.46 4.68
N GLY A 222 24.20 6.07 4.84
CA GLY A 222 23.41 6.63 3.74
C GLY A 222 22.83 5.59 2.80
N LYS A 223 22.55 4.36 3.29
CA LYS A 223 21.93 3.30 2.49
C LYS A 223 20.40 3.36 2.45
N TYR A 224 19.80 4.32 3.12
CA TYR A 224 18.38 4.63 3.10
C TYR A 224 18.13 6.00 2.49
N GLY A 225 17.03 6.13 1.74
CA GLY A 225 16.67 7.35 1.03
C GLY A 225 16.07 8.42 1.96
N GLN A 226 16.09 9.65 1.48
CA GLN A 226 15.47 10.82 2.12
C GLN A 226 14.98 11.82 1.08
N GLN A 227 14.79 11.39 -0.16
CA GLN A 227 14.41 12.25 -1.26
C GLN A 227 13.00 11.90 -1.78
N ILE A 228 12.32 12.93 -2.28
CA ILE A 228 11.07 12.82 -3.03
C ILE A 228 11.29 13.43 -4.41
N HIS A 229 10.77 12.78 -5.45
CA HIS A 229 10.94 13.18 -6.82
C HIS A 229 9.62 13.57 -7.45
N PHE A 230 9.59 14.72 -8.10
CA PHE A 230 8.47 15.21 -8.90
C PHE A 230 8.84 15.09 -10.36
N TRP A 231 7.96 14.48 -11.14
CA TRP A 231 8.20 14.12 -12.54
C TRP A 231 7.29 14.91 -13.47
N ASP A 232 7.82 15.29 -14.61
CA ASP A 232 7.00 15.53 -15.80
C ASP A 232 6.50 14.19 -16.30
N PHE A 233 5.23 13.91 -16.01
CA PHE A 233 4.63 12.60 -16.26
C PHE A 233 4.57 12.25 -17.76
N LYS A 234 4.27 13.22 -18.64
CA LYS A 234 4.21 13.01 -20.09
C LYS A 234 5.58 12.77 -20.70
N ASN A 235 6.58 13.53 -20.24
CA ASN A 235 7.96 13.39 -20.72
C ASN A 235 8.73 12.29 -19.98
N ARG A 236 8.17 11.76 -18.89
CA ARG A 236 8.75 10.65 -18.11
C ARG A 236 10.16 10.92 -17.60
N ASN A 237 10.39 12.14 -17.14
CA ASN A 237 11.66 12.62 -16.61
C ASN A 237 11.44 13.28 -15.24
N ILE A 238 12.42 13.17 -14.34
CA ILE A 238 12.42 13.90 -13.07
C ILE A 238 12.57 15.40 -13.38
N GLU A 239 11.59 16.20 -12.94
CA GLU A 239 11.60 17.65 -13.04
C GLU A 239 12.25 18.30 -11.82
N LYS A 240 11.98 17.75 -10.63
CA LYS A 240 12.50 18.29 -9.37
C LYS A 240 12.71 17.17 -8.36
N THR A 241 13.88 17.17 -7.71
CA THR A 241 14.18 16.35 -6.54
C THR A 241 14.27 17.23 -5.32
N ILE A 242 13.60 16.84 -4.23
CA ILE A 242 13.67 17.54 -2.95
C ILE A 242 14.26 16.58 -1.92
N ASP A 243 15.34 17.01 -1.28
CA ASP A 243 15.93 16.34 -0.13
C ASP A 243 15.19 16.80 1.12
N LEU A 244 14.54 15.87 1.84
CA LEU A 244 13.77 16.14 3.04
C LEU A 244 14.66 16.22 4.30
N GLY A 245 15.96 15.93 4.15
CA GLY A 245 16.91 15.94 5.24
C GLY A 245 16.65 14.89 6.32
N ALA A 246 17.14 15.13 7.53
CA ALA A 246 17.00 14.21 8.65
C ALA A 246 15.54 13.98 9.09
N ASP A 247 14.67 14.96 8.87
CA ASP A 247 13.24 14.85 9.14
C ASP A 247 12.49 13.97 8.14
N GLY A 248 13.10 13.63 7.00
CA GLY A 248 12.49 12.90 5.91
C GLY A 248 13.12 11.53 5.64
N LEU A 249 13.69 10.87 6.63
CA LEU A 249 14.32 9.55 6.45
C LEU A 249 13.30 8.48 6.10
N ILE A 250 13.59 7.78 5.00
CA ILE A 250 12.78 6.71 4.42
C ILE A 250 11.37 7.24 4.07
N PRO A 251 11.23 8.16 3.10
CA PRO A 251 9.92 8.53 2.59
C PRO A 251 9.33 7.33 1.83
N LEU A 252 8.26 6.75 2.36
CA LEU A 252 7.62 5.58 1.78
C LEU A 252 6.38 5.98 0.98
N GLU A 253 5.20 5.83 1.56
CA GLU A 253 3.93 6.00 0.87
C GLU A 253 3.64 7.47 0.54
N ALA A 254 3.27 7.73 -0.72
CA ALA A 254 2.90 9.04 -1.23
C ALA A 254 1.47 9.03 -1.79
N ARG A 255 0.66 10.02 -1.46
CA ARG A 255 -0.75 10.10 -1.88
C ARG A 255 -1.10 11.52 -2.32
N PHE A 256 -1.66 11.66 -3.53
CA PHE A 256 -2.39 12.89 -3.90
C PHE A 256 -3.74 12.94 -3.19
N LEU A 257 -4.30 14.12 -3.02
CA LEU A 257 -5.72 14.25 -2.77
C LEU A 257 -6.51 13.65 -3.93
N HIS A 258 -7.69 13.11 -3.63
CA HIS A 258 -8.56 12.47 -4.63
C HIS A 258 -9.23 13.49 -5.55
N ASN A 259 -9.40 14.74 -5.12
CA ASN A 259 -9.87 15.80 -6.00
C ASN A 259 -8.86 16.02 -7.15
N PRO A 260 -9.22 15.72 -8.40
CA PRO A 260 -8.28 15.80 -9.52
C PRO A 260 -7.86 17.23 -9.86
N ASP A 261 -8.55 18.26 -9.36
CA ASP A 261 -8.14 19.66 -9.52
C ASP A 261 -7.10 20.08 -8.48
N SER A 262 -6.88 19.29 -7.45
CA SER A 262 -5.91 19.56 -6.38
C SER A 262 -4.49 19.20 -6.82
N THR A 263 -3.51 20.04 -6.47
CA THR A 263 -2.08 19.74 -6.59
C THR A 263 -1.45 19.27 -5.28
N HIS A 264 -2.28 19.12 -4.23
CA HIS A 264 -1.84 18.74 -2.89
C HIS A 264 -1.66 17.24 -2.77
N GLY A 265 -0.76 16.85 -1.87
CA GLY A 265 -0.58 15.45 -1.47
C GLY A 265 0.30 15.34 -0.24
N PHE A 266 0.42 14.11 0.25
CA PHE A 266 1.14 13.79 1.48
C PHE A 266 2.12 12.64 1.28
N VAL A 267 3.23 12.66 2.00
CA VAL A 267 4.21 11.58 2.07
C VAL A 267 4.57 11.29 3.53
N GLY A 268 4.60 9.99 3.87
CA GLY A 268 5.06 9.52 5.17
C GLY A 268 6.56 9.22 5.15
N ALA A 269 7.32 9.91 6.01
CA ALA A 269 8.74 9.62 6.25
C ALA A 269 8.85 8.63 7.41
N THR A 270 9.06 7.37 7.08
CA THR A 270 8.89 6.23 7.98
C THR A 270 9.81 6.26 9.19
N LEU A 271 11.12 6.35 8.99
CA LEU A 271 12.07 6.25 10.09
C LEU A 271 12.09 7.51 10.96
N SER A 272 11.91 8.69 10.38
CA SER A 272 11.76 9.94 11.12
C SER A 272 10.36 10.17 11.68
N SER A 273 9.37 9.35 11.26
CA SER A 273 7.98 9.37 11.73
C SER A 273 7.28 10.71 11.53
N ASN A 274 7.52 11.33 10.39
CA ASN A 274 6.96 12.61 10.00
C ASN A 274 6.03 12.47 8.78
N ILE A 275 5.04 13.35 8.67
CA ILE A 275 4.26 13.52 7.44
C ILE A 275 4.60 14.87 6.82
N PHE A 276 4.92 14.86 5.54
CA PHE A 276 5.11 16.05 4.73
C PHE A 276 3.92 16.25 3.80
N HIS A 277 3.55 17.51 3.61
CA HIS A 277 2.54 17.98 2.68
C HIS A 277 3.24 18.70 1.53
N TRP A 278 2.89 18.37 0.27
CA TRP A 278 3.34 19.11 -0.90
C TRP A 278 2.16 19.74 -1.63
N PHE A 279 2.44 20.84 -2.33
CA PHE A 279 1.44 21.54 -3.15
C PHE A 279 2.15 22.49 -4.13
N LYS A 280 1.43 22.90 -5.19
CA LYS A 280 1.84 24.06 -6.00
C LYS A 280 1.15 25.30 -5.46
N ASP A 281 1.93 26.34 -5.17
CA ASP A 281 1.40 27.63 -4.71
C ASP A 281 0.73 28.41 -5.87
N GLU A 282 0.19 29.60 -5.58
CA GLU A 282 -0.49 30.47 -6.56
C GLU A 282 0.40 30.86 -7.74
N THR A 283 1.71 30.79 -7.61
CA THR A 283 2.67 31.05 -8.69
C THR A 283 2.98 29.80 -9.51
N GLY A 284 2.47 28.62 -9.11
CA GLY A 284 2.78 27.32 -9.67
C GLY A 284 4.08 26.73 -9.16
N GLU A 285 4.74 27.35 -8.17
CA GLU A 285 5.95 26.80 -7.55
C GLU A 285 5.61 25.67 -6.60
N LEU A 286 6.33 24.56 -6.73
CA LEU A 286 6.20 23.41 -5.85
C LEU A 286 6.78 23.70 -4.47
N LYS A 287 5.97 23.55 -3.43
CA LYS A 287 6.31 23.67 -2.01
C LYS A 287 6.19 22.32 -1.34
N ILE A 288 6.94 22.14 -0.25
CA ILE A 288 6.80 20.99 0.66
C ILE A 288 7.07 21.47 2.09
N GLU A 289 6.28 20.98 3.03
CA GLU A 289 6.36 21.36 4.44
C GLU A 289 6.08 20.14 5.33
N LYS A 290 6.76 20.05 6.48
CA LYS A 290 6.45 19.04 7.51
C LYS A 290 5.22 19.51 8.28
N VAL A 291 4.17 18.68 8.33
CA VAL A 291 2.88 19.05 8.92
C VAL A 291 2.47 18.17 10.10
N ILE A 292 3.01 16.96 10.21
CA ILE A 292 2.80 16.06 11.37
C ILE A 292 4.14 15.52 11.82
N ASP A 293 4.33 15.51 13.15
CA ASP A 293 5.50 14.96 13.82
C ASP A 293 5.03 13.95 14.88
N VAL A 294 5.51 12.71 14.81
CA VAL A 294 5.22 11.68 15.80
C VAL A 294 6.45 11.54 16.69
N ASP A 295 6.35 12.03 17.92
CA ASP A 295 7.44 12.00 18.88
C ASP A 295 7.99 10.58 19.06
N ALA A 296 9.31 10.44 18.99
CA ALA A 296 9.98 9.21 19.37
C ALA A 296 9.88 9.00 20.90
N ILE A 297 9.82 7.75 21.33
CA ILE A 297 9.59 7.38 22.73
C ILE A 297 10.80 6.61 23.26
N ASP A 298 11.32 7.01 24.43
CA ASP A 298 12.35 6.25 25.13
C ASP A 298 11.77 4.92 25.64
N VAL A 299 12.33 3.81 25.14
CA VAL A 299 11.94 2.44 25.52
C VAL A 299 13.18 1.73 26.03
N GLU A 300 13.06 1.06 27.20
CA GLU A 300 14.14 0.24 27.78
C GLU A 300 14.58 -0.82 26.76
N ASP A 301 15.88 -1.01 26.62
CA ASP A 301 16.51 -1.96 25.67
C ASP A 301 16.35 -1.63 24.17
N PHE A 302 15.72 -0.50 23.80
CA PHE A 302 15.74 -0.05 22.40
C PHE A 302 16.96 0.87 22.16
N PRO A 303 17.74 0.68 21.08
CA PRO A 303 19.07 1.30 20.93
C PRO A 303 19.06 2.83 20.78
N VAL A 304 17.95 3.41 20.43
CA VAL A 304 17.71 4.85 20.23
C VAL A 304 16.29 5.19 20.69
N PRO A 305 15.91 6.46 20.87
CA PRO A 305 14.49 6.79 21.04
C PRO A 305 13.68 6.16 19.91
N MET A 306 12.70 5.33 20.27
CA MET A 306 11.96 4.49 19.31
C MET A 306 11.01 5.34 18.47
N PRO A 307 11.17 5.39 17.13
CA PRO A 307 10.27 6.11 16.25
C PRO A 307 8.92 5.40 16.16
N GLY A 308 7.87 6.12 15.72
CA GLY A 308 6.59 5.51 15.40
C GLY A 308 6.71 4.48 14.29
N LEU A 309 7.57 4.73 13.32
CA LEU A 309 7.76 4.01 12.06
C LEU A 309 6.47 4.03 11.23
N ILE A 310 6.20 5.15 10.57
CA ILE A 310 5.03 5.32 9.70
C ILE A 310 5.20 4.44 8.46
N THR A 311 4.38 3.39 8.31
CA THR A 311 4.54 2.40 7.24
C THR A 311 3.50 2.48 6.14
N ASP A 312 2.34 3.07 6.40
CA ASP A 312 1.32 3.29 5.37
C ASP A 312 0.51 4.54 5.66
N ILE A 313 0.06 5.23 4.62
CA ILE A 313 -0.82 6.40 4.70
C ILE A 313 -1.97 6.28 3.69
N LEU A 314 -3.17 6.67 4.07
CA LEU A 314 -4.33 6.76 3.19
C LEU A 314 -5.11 8.05 3.42
N ILE A 315 -5.78 8.52 2.36
CA ILE A 315 -6.66 9.69 2.40
C ILE A 315 -8.08 9.23 2.12
N SER A 316 -9.07 9.74 2.86
CA SER A 316 -10.48 9.48 2.56
C SER A 316 -10.89 10.08 1.21
N MET A 317 -11.88 9.45 0.54
CA MET A 317 -12.33 9.87 -0.80
C MET A 317 -12.86 11.31 -0.86
N ASP A 318 -13.27 11.87 0.27
CA ASP A 318 -13.70 13.27 0.40
C ASP A 318 -12.57 14.25 0.74
N ASP A 319 -11.32 13.75 0.75
CA ASP A 319 -10.12 14.51 1.11
C ASP A 319 -10.15 15.14 2.52
N LYS A 320 -11.00 14.64 3.41
CA LYS A 320 -11.18 15.20 4.74
C LYS A 320 -10.24 14.60 5.78
N TYR A 321 -9.94 13.30 5.68
CA TYR A 321 -9.14 12.59 6.67
C TYR A 321 -7.92 11.92 6.07
N LEU A 322 -6.79 12.04 6.79
CA LEU A 322 -5.58 11.27 6.58
C LEU A 322 -5.47 10.21 7.69
N TYR A 323 -5.19 8.98 7.29
CA TYR A 323 -4.95 7.85 8.19
C TYR A 323 -3.52 7.35 8.00
N PHE A 324 -2.87 6.94 9.09
CA PHE A 324 -1.59 6.27 9.01
C PHE A 324 -1.32 5.31 10.17
N SER A 325 -0.43 4.36 9.92
CA SER A 325 0.02 3.35 10.88
C SER A 325 1.41 3.70 11.42
N ASN A 326 1.58 3.56 12.74
CA ASN A 326 2.87 3.63 13.43
C ASN A 326 3.27 2.21 13.86
N TRP A 327 4.07 1.53 13.05
CA TRP A 327 4.31 0.09 13.20
C TRP A 327 5.07 -0.28 14.47
N LEU A 328 6.07 0.49 14.91
CA LEU A 328 6.78 0.19 16.17
C LEU A 328 5.98 0.61 17.39
N HIS A 329 5.33 1.78 17.35
CA HIS A 329 4.47 2.20 18.47
C HIS A 329 3.25 1.30 18.64
N GLY A 330 2.64 0.83 17.56
CA GLY A 330 1.45 -0.01 17.57
C GLY A 330 0.15 0.79 17.56
N ASP A 331 0.13 1.98 16.99
CA ASP A 331 -1.07 2.80 16.90
C ASP A 331 -1.41 3.21 15.46
N LEU A 332 -2.68 3.44 15.25
CA LEU A 332 -3.25 4.06 14.06
C LEU A 332 -3.73 5.45 14.42
N ARG A 333 -3.54 6.41 13.54
CA ARG A 333 -3.98 7.78 13.74
C ARG A 333 -4.88 8.25 12.59
N GLN A 334 -5.86 9.08 12.93
CA GLN A 334 -6.72 9.81 12.01
C GLN A 334 -6.51 11.30 12.24
N TYR A 335 -6.23 12.02 11.16
CA TYR A 335 -6.09 13.47 11.18
C TYR A 335 -7.13 14.10 10.25
N ASP A 336 -7.79 15.15 10.70
CA ASP A 336 -8.57 16.06 9.84
C ASP A 336 -7.57 16.90 9.03
N ILE A 337 -7.64 16.79 7.70
CA ILE A 337 -6.79 17.48 6.73
C ILE A 337 -7.60 18.47 5.87
N SER A 338 -8.77 18.92 6.35
CA SER A 338 -9.55 19.98 5.67
C SER A 338 -8.73 21.26 5.46
N ASP A 339 -7.74 21.49 6.31
CA ASP A 339 -6.61 22.41 6.08
C ASP A 339 -5.33 21.56 5.97
N PRO A 340 -4.86 21.27 4.73
CA PRO A 340 -3.72 20.37 4.53
C PRO A 340 -2.41 20.83 5.17
N SER A 341 -2.23 22.14 5.36
CA SER A 341 -1.06 22.72 6.01
C SER A 341 -1.13 22.70 7.55
N ASN A 342 -2.30 22.35 8.13
CA ASN A 342 -2.49 22.31 9.58
C ASN A 342 -3.38 21.14 10.02
N PRO A 343 -2.96 19.88 9.78
CA PRO A 343 -3.69 18.68 10.15
C PRO A 343 -3.98 18.61 11.66
N LYS A 344 -5.17 18.10 12.02
CA LYS A 344 -5.59 17.98 13.42
C LYS A 344 -5.86 16.53 13.77
N LEU A 345 -5.21 16.02 14.81
CA LEU A 345 -5.47 14.68 15.33
C LEU A 345 -6.92 14.59 15.83
N THR A 346 -7.69 13.67 15.25
CA THR A 346 -9.10 13.44 15.59
C THR A 346 -9.36 12.06 16.15
N GLY A 347 -8.47 11.09 15.89
CA GLY A 347 -8.63 9.73 16.40
C GLY A 347 -7.31 8.99 16.53
N GLN A 348 -7.25 8.07 17.50
CA GLN A 348 -6.12 7.18 17.72
C GLN A 348 -6.60 5.86 18.32
N VAL A 349 -6.11 4.73 17.82
CA VAL A 349 -6.34 3.41 18.39
C VAL A 349 -5.04 2.62 18.45
N TRP A 350 -4.90 1.77 19.46
CA TRP A 350 -3.73 0.92 19.69
C TRP A 350 -4.02 -0.51 19.29
N MET A 351 -3.07 -1.14 18.57
CA MET A 351 -3.21 -2.49 18.04
C MET A 351 -1.83 -3.15 17.94
N GLY A 352 -1.45 -3.96 18.94
CA GLY A 352 -0.10 -4.56 19.00
C GLY A 352 0.99 -3.55 19.31
N GLY A 353 2.16 -3.68 18.67
CA GLY A 353 3.29 -2.76 18.83
C GLY A 353 4.21 -3.09 20.00
N LEU A 354 5.35 -2.40 20.05
CA LEU A 354 6.37 -2.64 21.07
C LEU A 354 6.13 -1.88 22.38
N LEU A 355 5.21 -0.92 22.41
CA LEU A 355 4.89 -0.15 23.62
C LEU A 355 3.98 -0.87 24.62
N GLY A 356 3.40 -2.02 24.24
CA GLY A 356 2.49 -2.78 25.09
C GLY A 356 1.19 -2.04 25.48
N LYS A 357 0.76 -1.06 24.69
CA LYS A 357 -0.44 -0.24 24.96
C LYS A 357 -1.71 -0.79 24.34
N ALA A 358 -1.59 -1.79 23.44
CA ALA A 358 -2.73 -2.32 22.74
C ALA A 358 -3.61 -3.15 23.67
N PRO A 359 -4.94 -2.97 23.64
CA PRO A 359 -5.87 -3.85 24.36
C PRO A 359 -5.94 -5.22 23.68
N GLU A 360 -6.37 -6.24 24.43
CA GLU A 360 -6.79 -7.49 23.83
C GLU A 360 -8.04 -7.28 22.95
N VAL A 361 -8.05 -7.96 21.81
CA VAL A 361 -9.20 -8.01 20.91
C VAL A 361 -9.77 -9.42 20.95
N ASN A 362 -11.02 -9.56 21.40
CA ASN A 362 -11.69 -10.86 21.61
C ASN A 362 -10.90 -11.82 22.53
N GLY A 363 -10.27 -11.28 23.58
CA GLY A 363 -9.48 -12.05 24.54
C GLY A 363 -8.13 -12.54 24.01
N ARG A 364 -7.61 -11.90 22.95
CA ARG A 364 -6.31 -12.20 22.34
C ARG A 364 -5.45 -10.96 22.24
N THR A 365 -4.18 -11.09 22.52
CA THR A 365 -3.18 -10.07 22.17
C THR A 365 -2.94 -10.12 20.66
N VAL A 366 -2.67 -8.96 20.06
CA VAL A 366 -2.26 -8.85 18.66
C VAL A 366 -0.75 -9.01 18.59
N ASP A 367 -0.28 -10.06 17.92
CA ASP A 367 1.13 -10.20 17.56
C ASP A 367 1.43 -9.37 16.29
N GLY A 368 2.55 -8.63 16.30
CA GLY A 368 2.84 -7.60 15.29
C GLY A 368 2.23 -6.25 15.64
N ALA A 369 2.05 -5.40 14.64
CA ALA A 369 1.53 -4.05 14.81
C ALA A 369 0.80 -3.58 13.54
N PRO A 370 -0.02 -2.53 13.60
CA PRO A 370 -0.70 -2.02 12.41
C PRO A 370 0.34 -1.63 11.35
N GLN A 371 0.23 -2.23 10.19
CA GLN A 371 1.17 -2.00 9.09
C GLN A 371 0.43 -1.52 7.84
N MET A 372 -0.15 -2.43 7.03
CA MET A 372 -0.96 -2.01 5.88
C MET A 372 -2.39 -1.68 6.31
N ILE A 373 -2.91 -0.64 5.71
CA ILE A 373 -4.27 -0.16 5.94
C ILE A 373 -5.01 -0.06 4.60
N GLN A 374 -6.30 -0.40 4.60
CA GLN A 374 -7.18 -0.20 3.46
C GLN A 374 -8.50 0.39 3.91
N LEU A 375 -8.79 1.60 3.46
CA LEU A 375 -10.01 2.31 3.82
C LEU A 375 -11.15 1.92 2.87
N SER A 376 -12.34 1.68 3.40
CA SER A 376 -13.55 1.53 2.59
C SER A 376 -13.85 2.84 1.84
N LEU A 377 -14.51 2.74 0.67
CA LEU A 377 -14.82 3.92 -0.16
C LEU A 377 -15.67 4.95 0.58
N ASP A 378 -16.56 4.51 1.46
CA ASP A 378 -17.38 5.39 2.30
C ASP A 378 -16.64 5.96 3.53
N GLY A 379 -15.36 5.64 3.70
CA GLY A 379 -14.50 6.13 4.77
C GLY A 379 -14.78 5.55 6.17
N LYS A 380 -15.75 4.63 6.31
CA LYS A 380 -16.25 4.20 7.63
C LYS A 380 -15.52 3.01 8.24
N ARG A 381 -14.72 2.29 7.45
CA ARG A 381 -14.01 1.08 7.88
C ARG A 381 -12.58 1.09 7.37
N LEU A 382 -11.65 0.82 8.26
CA LEU A 382 -10.24 0.63 7.94
C LEU A 382 -9.89 -0.83 8.21
N TYR A 383 -9.51 -1.56 7.18
CA TYR A 383 -8.95 -2.91 7.26
C TYR A 383 -7.47 -2.80 7.57
N VAL A 384 -7.01 -3.48 8.60
CA VAL A 384 -5.65 -3.34 9.11
C VAL A 384 -5.00 -4.70 9.24
N THR A 385 -3.82 -4.87 8.66
CA THR A 385 -2.99 -6.07 8.76
C THR A 385 -1.69 -5.78 9.51
N THR A 386 -0.93 -6.81 9.90
CA THR A 386 0.17 -6.65 10.86
C THR A 386 1.57 -6.95 10.33
N SER A 387 1.71 -7.47 9.12
CA SER A 387 3.03 -7.83 8.55
C SER A 387 3.61 -6.70 7.72
N LEU A 388 4.88 -6.36 7.96
CA LEU A 388 5.63 -5.41 7.15
C LEU A 388 6.40 -6.12 6.03
N PHE A 389 7.42 -6.88 6.39
CA PHE A 389 8.29 -7.64 5.50
C PHE A 389 8.91 -8.78 6.31
N SER A 390 9.02 -9.98 5.77
CA SER A 390 9.30 -11.19 6.54
C SER A 390 10.53 -11.12 7.46
N THR A 391 11.63 -10.52 6.98
CA THR A 391 12.85 -10.39 7.78
C THR A 391 12.75 -9.31 8.86
N TRP A 392 12.01 -8.22 8.58
CA TRP A 392 11.74 -7.16 9.56
C TRP A 392 10.75 -7.65 10.61
N ASP A 393 9.69 -8.36 10.23
CA ASP A 393 8.75 -9.00 11.16
C ASP A 393 9.50 -9.96 12.10
N ASN A 394 10.40 -10.79 11.57
CA ASN A 394 11.20 -11.71 12.38
C ASN A 394 12.13 -10.99 13.36
N GLN A 395 12.60 -9.80 13.00
CA GLN A 395 13.50 -9.01 13.82
C GLN A 395 12.76 -8.28 14.96
N PHE A 396 11.64 -7.63 14.65
CA PHE A 396 10.92 -6.78 15.60
C PHE A 396 9.77 -7.51 16.30
N TYR A 397 9.14 -8.47 15.65
CA TYR A 397 7.99 -9.25 16.14
C TYR A 397 8.20 -10.75 15.94
N PRO A 398 9.24 -11.36 16.56
CA PRO A 398 9.61 -12.75 16.31
C PRO A 398 8.50 -13.77 16.61
N SER A 399 7.55 -13.43 17.49
CA SER A 399 6.39 -14.29 17.80
C SER A 399 5.47 -14.49 16.59
N MET A 400 5.42 -13.57 15.63
CA MET A 400 4.63 -13.72 14.41
C MET A 400 5.07 -14.91 13.54
N LYS A 401 6.30 -15.39 13.70
CA LYS A 401 6.77 -16.59 13.01
C LYS A 401 5.95 -17.82 13.37
N ASP A 402 5.58 -17.94 14.66
CA ASP A 402 4.89 -19.10 15.20
C ASP A 402 3.38 -18.87 15.39
N LYS A 403 2.97 -17.61 15.49
CA LYS A 403 1.57 -17.24 15.76
C LYS A 403 0.83 -16.65 14.57
N GLY A 404 1.57 -16.24 13.50
CA GLY A 404 0.99 -15.58 12.34
C GLY A 404 0.64 -14.11 12.59
N GLY A 405 0.10 -13.48 11.55
CA GLY A 405 -0.45 -12.13 11.60
C GLY A 405 -1.96 -12.13 11.82
N VAL A 406 -2.53 -10.93 11.92
CA VAL A 406 -3.98 -10.75 12.06
C VAL A 406 -4.48 -9.69 11.07
N MET A 407 -5.80 -9.73 10.81
CA MET A 407 -6.53 -8.62 10.24
C MET A 407 -7.60 -8.16 11.23
N LEU A 408 -7.67 -6.85 11.46
CA LEU A 408 -8.72 -6.20 12.22
C LEU A 408 -9.49 -5.21 11.36
N ILE A 409 -10.68 -4.83 11.80
CA ILE A 409 -11.42 -3.69 11.27
C ILE A 409 -11.46 -2.60 12.34
N VAL A 410 -11.15 -1.37 11.93
CA VAL A 410 -11.33 -0.16 12.73
C VAL A 410 -12.50 0.63 12.16
N ASP A 411 -13.51 0.89 12.99
CA ASP A 411 -14.61 1.79 12.65
C ASP A 411 -14.14 3.24 12.76
N CYS A 412 -14.40 4.03 11.72
CA CYS A 412 -14.01 5.43 11.63
C CYS A 412 -15.25 6.34 11.68
N ASP A 413 -15.24 7.33 12.57
CA ASP A 413 -16.25 8.40 12.58
C ASP A 413 -15.83 9.46 11.56
N ILE A 414 -16.56 9.51 10.43
CA ILE A 414 -16.31 10.45 9.33
C ILE A 414 -16.97 11.82 9.52
N GLU A 415 -17.85 11.96 10.51
CA GLU A 415 -18.55 13.23 10.80
C GLU A 415 -17.77 14.05 11.83
N ASN A 416 -17.45 13.43 12.95
CA ASN A 416 -16.86 14.11 14.11
C ASN A 416 -15.38 13.80 14.33
N GLY A 417 -14.83 12.83 13.60
CA GLY A 417 -13.54 12.23 13.88
C GLY A 417 -13.59 11.21 15.02
N GLY A 418 -12.65 10.30 15.01
CA GLY A 418 -12.53 9.23 15.97
C GLY A 418 -12.43 7.84 15.33
N MET A 419 -11.80 6.93 16.05
CA MET A 419 -11.60 5.55 15.60
C MET A 419 -11.86 4.56 16.73
N LYS A 420 -12.33 3.36 16.36
CA LYS A 420 -12.57 2.28 17.33
C LYS A 420 -12.37 0.92 16.69
N ILE A 421 -11.59 0.04 17.32
CA ILE A 421 -11.47 -1.36 16.89
C ILE A 421 -12.83 -2.06 17.00
N ARG A 422 -13.23 -2.71 15.90
CA ARG A 422 -14.48 -3.47 15.82
C ARG A 422 -14.36 -4.79 16.58
N LYS A 423 -15.17 -4.98 17.63
CA LYS A 423 -15.05 -6.12 18.52
C LYS A 423 -15.43 -7.46 17.92
N ASN A 424 -16.33 -7.48 16.95
CA ASN A 424 -16.84 -8.73 16.35
C ASN A 424 -16.11 -9.14 15.06
N PHE A 425 -14.94 -8.53 14.77
CA PHE A 425 -14.08 -8.93 13.68
C PHE A 425 -12.63 -9.06 14.18
N HIS A 426 -12.11 -10.27 14.06
CA HIS A 426 -10.71 -10.60 14.36
C HIS A 426 -10.35 -11.84 13.54
N LEU A 427 -9.67 -11.64 12.42
CA LEU A 427 -9.19 -12.74 11.60
C LEU A 427 -7.74 -13.04 11.97
N ASP A 428 -7.52 -14.27 12.44
CA ASP A 428 -6.25 -14.78 12.92
C ASP A 428 -5.66 -15.73 11.85
N PHE A 429 -4.60 -15.33 11.18
CA PHE A 429 -3.90 -16.14 10.18
C PHE A 429 -2.94 -17.17 10.81
N GLY A 430 -2.81 -17.19 12.12
CA GLY A 430 -2.08 -18.24 12.83
C GLY A 430 -2.73 -19.62 12.70
N ASN A 431 -4.03 -19.66 12.38
CA ASN A 431 -4.81 -20.89 12.25
C ASN A 431 -4.99 -21.34 10.79
N GLU A 432 -4.15 -20.87 9.87
CA GLU A 432 -4.23 -21.27 8.47
C GLU A 432 -3.91 -22.77 8.29
N PRO A 433 -4.48 -23.45 7.25
CA PRO A 433 -4.40 -24.90 7.11
C PRO A 433 -2.97 -25.49 7.01
N ASN A 434 -2.03 -24.69 6.49
CA ASN A 434 -0.63 -25.10 6.35
C ASN A 434 0.24 -24.62 7.53
N GLY A 435 -0.32 -23.91 8.50
CA GLY A 435 0.36 -23.28 9.61
C GLY A 435 0.29 -21.75 9.57
N PRO A 436 0.93 -21.07 10.53
CA PRO A 436 0.87 -19.63 10.65
C PRO A 436 1.30 -18.88 9.38
N ALA A 437 0.44 -18.02 8.87
CA ALA A 437 0.71 -17.09 7.78
C ALA A 437 0.69 -15.64 8.29
N ARG A 438 1.26 -14.72 7.51
CA ARG A 438 1.26 -13.29 7.80
C ARG A 438 0.48 -12.56 6.73
N ALA A 439 -0.34 -11.59 7.11
CA ALA A 439 -1.14 -10.79 6.20
C ALA A 439 -0.50 -9.44 5.97
N HIS A 440 -0.42 -9.04 4.71
CA HIS A 440 0.14 -7.76 4.29
C HIS A 440 -0.93 -6.89 3.62
N GLU A 441 -0.86 -6.61 2.36
CA GLU A 441 -1.76 -5.68 1.68
C GLU A 441 -3.16 -6.25 1.43
N THR A 442 -4.16 -5.39 1.48
CA THR A 442 -5.57 -5.71 1.26
C THR A 442 -6.16 -4.85 0.14
N ARG A 443 -6.94 -5.47 -0.76
CA ARG A 443 -7.74 -4.82 -1.80
C ARG A 443 -9.14 -5.39 -1.81
N TYR A 444 -10.10 -4.68 -2.39
CA TYR A 444 -11.43 -5.20 -2.62
C TYR A 444 -11.93 -4.91 -4.04
N PRO A 445 -12.82 -5.75 -4.60
CA PRO A 445 -13.35 -5.52 -5.94
C PRO A 445 -14.14 -4.21 -6.02
N GLY A 446 -14.11 -3.59 -7.20
CA GLY A 446 -14.87 -2.36 -7.46
C GLY A 446 -14.08 -1.07 -7.29
N GLY A 447 -12.88 -1.12 -6.74
CA GLY A 447 -11.99 0.03 -6.53
C GLY A 447 -11.67 0.26 -5.07
N ASP A 448 -10.62 1.01 -4.82
CA ASP A 448 -10.13 1.30 -3.47
C ASP A 448 -9.40 2.64 -3.41
N CYS A 449 -9.23 3.17 -2.20
CA CYS A 449 -8.62 4.46 -1.94
C CYS A 449 -7.12 4.52 -2.30
N SER A 450 -6.47 3.37 -2.45
CA SER A 450 -5.02 3.28 -2.62
C SER A 450 -4.58 3.01 -4.05
N SER A 451 -5.50 2.72 -4.98
CA SER A 451 -5.15 2.45 -6.38
C SER A 451 -5.89 3.31 -7.40
N ASP A 452 -7.02 3.91 -7.05
CA ASP A 452 -7.80 4.71 -8.00
C ASP A 452 -7.18 6.09 -8.21
N ILE A 453 -6.92 6.40 -9.48
CA ILE A 453 -6.44 7.68 -9.97
C ILE A 453 -7.58 8.39 -10.69
N TRP A 454 -7.76 9.67 -10.40
CA TRP A 454 -8.87 10.50 -10.90
C TRP A 454 -8.39 11.46 -11.99
N VAL A 455 -9.20 11.64 -13.05
CA VAL A 455 -8.88 12.48 -14.22
C VAL A 455 -10.00 13.46 -14.53
#